data_5a928b8f5a4266f9f1916d6b4a645935
#
_entry.id   5a928b8f5a4266f9f1916d6b4a645935
#
_cell.length_a   1.000
_cell.length_b   1.000
_cell.length_c   1.000
_cell.angle_alpha   90.00
_cell.angle_beta   90.00
_cell.angle_gamma   90.00
#
_symmetry.space_group_name_H-M   'P 1'
#
loop_
_entity.id
_entity.type
_entity.pdbx_description
1 polymer ?
#
loop_
_entity_poly.entity_id
_entity_poly.type
_entity_poly.pdbx_seq_one_letter_code
_entity_poly.pdbx_strand_id
1 'polypeptide(L)'
;MTDGWRRDRIGAALKGENPTVLRRLTAGFAVIGDVQFLPGYSVLLVDEPGVQRLSDLPRRRRLSFLSDMDQLGEAVERACRRMDPAFLRVNLEILGNKDPFLHAHVWPRFGWEPADAACAPVWLYPRDRWSDEQFRLGPRHDALRKAITSELDRLRA
;
A
#
# COMPACT_ATOMS: atom_id res chain seq x y z
N MET A 1 0.83 21.93 6.84
CA MET A 1 1.84 20.99 6.33
C MET A 1 1.84 21.05 4.82
N THR A 2 2.96 21.38 4.24
CA THR A 2 3.10 21.41 2.78
C THR A 2 3.13 19.97 2.25
N ASP A 3 2.30 19.65 1.25
CA ASP A 3 2.23 18.33 0.58
C ASP A 3 3.50 17.99 -0.24
N GLY A 4 4.63 18.60 0.10
CA GLY A 4 5.90 18.42 -0.61
C GLY A 4 6.39 16.98 -0.67
N TRP A 5 6.09 16.17 0.33
CA TRP A 5 6.45 14.76 0.39
C TRP A 5 5.82 13.91 -0.73
N ARG A 6 4.68 14.35 -1.29
CA ARG A 6 4.02 13.66 -2.40
C ARG A 6 4.78 13.76 -3.72
N ARG A 7 5.63 14.78 -3.88
CA ARG A 7 6.43 14.98 -5.09
C ARG A 7 7.60 14.01 -5.16
N ASP A 8 8.12 13.61 -4.00
CA ASP A 8 9.20 12.63 -3.86
C ASP A 8 8.92 11.74 -2.64
N ARG A 9 8.04 10.76 -2.83
CA ARG A 9 7.58 9.87 -1.75
C ARG A 9 8.71 9.04 -1.16
N ILE A 10 9.64 8.60 -2.00
CA ILE A 10 10.78 7.77 -1.59
C ILE A 10 11.80 8.63 -0.84
N GLY A 11 12.19 9.77 -1.39
CA GLY A 11 13.11 10.70 -0.72
C GLY A 11 12.57 11.18 0.63
N ALA A 12 11.27 11.49 0.70
CA ALA A 12 10.62 11.86 1.96
C ALA A 12 10.59 10.69 2.96
N ALA A 13 10.36 9.47 2.51
CA ALA A 13 10.40 8.29 3.38
C ALA A 13 11.81 8.05 3.94
N LEU A 14 12.84 8.20 3.10
CA LEU A 14 14.24 8.08 3.53
C LEU A 14 14.64 9.14 4.58
N LYS A 15 14.03 10.31 4.53
CA LYS A 15 14.23 11.40 5.51
C LYS A 15 13.34 11.32 6.75
N GLY A 16 12.40 10.37 6.79
CA GLY A 16 11.40 10.29 7.85
C GLY A 16 10.30 11.35 7.77
N GLU A 17 10.11 11.96 6.61
CA GLU A 17 9.17 13.07 6.35
C GLU A 17 7.89 12.62 5.64
N ASN A 18 7.79 11.35 5.23
CA ASN A 18 6.59 10.81 4.60
C ASN A 18 5.61 10.30 5.67
N PRO A 19 4.47 11.01 5.91
CA PRO A 19 3.56 10.69 6.99
C PRO A 19 2.75 9.39 6.77
N THR A 20 2.80 8.81 5.58
CA THR A 20 2.09 7.57 5.25
C THR A 20 2.90 6.32 5.58
N VAL A 21 4.18 6.45 5.94
CA VAL A 21 5.02 5.30 6.28
C VAL A 21 4.48 4.60 7.53
N LEU A 22 4.28 3.29 7.40
CA LEU A 22 3.94 2.37 8.49
C LEU A 22 5.21 1.77 9.07
N ARG A 23 6.04 1.16 8.20
CA ARG A 23 7.35 0.58 8.56
C ARG A 23 8.32 0.59 7.39
N ARG A 24 9.60 0.72 7.70
CA ARG A 24 10.67 0.36 6.78
C ARG A 24 10.85 -1.16 6.81
N LEU A 25 10.88 -1.78 5.63
CA LEU A 25 11.11 -3.21 5.44
C LEU A 25 12.54 -3.44 4.91
N THR A 26 12.80 -4.60 4.32
CA THR A 26 14.15 -4.98 3.86
C THR A 26 14.57 -4.23 2.60
N ALA A 27 13.66 -4.05 1.66
CA ALA A 27 13.90 -3.43 0.35
C ALA A 27 12.95 -2.28 0.04
N GLY A 28 12.14 -1.85 1.01
CA GLY A 28 11.15 -0.81 0.77
C GLY A 28 10.50 -0.26 2.04
N PHE A 29 9.55 0.62 1.82
CA PHE A 29 8.71 1.21 2.87
C PHE A 29 7.27 0.75 2.67
N ALA A 30 6.71 0.10 3.68
CA ALA A 30 5.27 -0.13 3.76
C ALA A 30 4.60 1.20 4.10
N VAL A 31 3.69 1.66 3.24
CA VAL A 31 2.92 2.89 3.44
C VAL A 31 1.43 2.62 3.32
N ILE A 32 0.62 3.38 4.05
CA ILE A 32 -0.82 3.37 3.84
C ILE A 32 -1.17 4.25 2.64
N GLY A 33 -2.12 3.82 1.81
CA GLY A 33 -2.52 4.56 0.61
C GLY A 33 -3.24 5.87 0.92
N ASP A 34 -3.08 6.86 0.05
CA ASP A 34 -3.69 8.19 0.20
C ASP A 34 -5.22 8.16 0.09
N VAL A 35 -5.77 7.14 -0.55
CA VAL A 35 -7.20 6.96 -0.78
C VAL A 35 -7.63 5.60 -0.21
N GLN A 36 -8.73 5.59 0.52
CA GLN A 36 -9.17 4.46 1.32
C GLN A 36 -10.62 4.03 1.01
N PHE A 37 -11.04 4.08 -0.27
CA PHE A 37 -12.34 3.51 -0.64
C PHE A 37 -12.38 1.98 -0.49
N LEU A 38 -11.22 1.34 -0.50
CA LEU A 38 -10.99 -0.02 -0.01
C LEU A 38 -10.13 0.09 1.26
N PRO A 39 -10.74 0.10 2.46
CA PRO A 39 -10.01 0.36 3.70
C PRO A 39 -8.90 -0.67 3.96
N GLY A 40 -7.68 -0.19 4.15
CA GLY A 40 -6.49 -1.02 4.27
C GLY A 40 -5.60 -0.99 3.04
N TYR A 41 -6.03 -0.33 1.96
CA TYR A 41 -5.16 -0.14 0.81
C TYR A 41 -3.80 0.39 1.24
N SER A 42 -2.77 -0.33 0.87
CA SER A 42 -1.40 -0.05 1.22
C SER A 42 -0.50 -0.18 -0.01
N VAL A 43 0.67 0.43 0.06
CA VAL A 43 1.66 0.40 -1.02
C VAL A 43 3.03 0.07 -0.42
N LEU A 44 3.80 -0.75 -1.13
CA LEU A 44 5.21 -0.93 -0.87
C LEU A 44 5.99 -0.01 -1.83
N LEU A 45 6.69 0.97 -1.31
CA LEU A 45 7.63 1.81 -2.07
C LEU A 45 9.02 1.18 -2.01
N VAL A 46 9.73 1.12 -3.14
CA VAL A 46 11.16 0.75 -3.11
C VAL A 46 11.93 1.79 -2.27
N ASP A 47 12.99 1.37 -1.58
CA ASP A 47 13.83 2.28 -0.77
C ASP A 47 15.05 2.84 -1.54
N GLU A 48 15.11 2.60 -2.84
CA GLU A 48 16.22 3.01 -3.71
C GLU A 48 15.72 3.99 -4.78
N PRO A 49 16.06 5.29 -4.68
CA PRO A 49 15.68 6.28 -5.68
C PRO A 49 16.20 5.92 -7.07
N GLY A 50 15.41 6.24 -8.11
CA GLY A 50 15.78 5.99 -9.50
C GLY A 50 15.41 4.59 -10.02
N VAL A 51 15.04 3.66 -9.17
CA VAL A 51 14.54 2.34 -9.58
C VAL A 51 13.10 2.47 -10.05
N GLN A 52 12.85 2.13 -11.32
CA GLN A 52 11.53 2.26 -11.94
C GLN A 52 10.82 0.93 -12.10
N ARG A 53 11.56 -0.15 -12.36
CA ARG A 53 11.02 -1.47 -12.63
C ARG A 53 11.62 -2.51 -11.69
N LEU A 54 10.89 -3.58 -11.44
CA LEU A 54 11.41 -4.69 -10.66
C LEU A 54 12.73 -5.24 -11.25
N SER A 55 12.84 -5.27 -12.57
CA SER A 55 14.05 -5.74 -13.29
C SER A 55 15.26 -4.81 -13.16
N ASP A 56 15.10 -3.57 -12.72
CA ASP A 56 16.22 -2.66 -12.46
C ASP A 56 16.99 -3.05 -11.19
N LEU A 57 16.35 -3.79 -10.29
CA LEU A 57 17.01 -4.33 -9.10
C LEU A 57 17.83 -5.58 -9.42
N PRO A 58 19.03 -5.74 -8.82
CA PRO A 58 19.74 -7.01 -8.87
C PRO A 58 18.88 -8.11 -8.22
N ARG A 59 19.02 -9.36 -8.67
CA ARG A 59 18.16 -10.49 -8.27
C ARG A 59 17.93 -10.59 -6.76
N ARG A 60 18.98 -10.44 -5.95
CA ARG A 60 18.86 -10.50 -4.48
C ARG A 60 17.89 -9.45 -3.94
N ARG A 61 18.03 -8.20 -4.38
CA ARG A 61 17.16 -7.08 -3.96
C ARG A 61 15.74 -7.26 -4.48
N ARG A 62 15.59 -7.80 -5.68
CA ARG A 62 14.31 -8.13 -6.29
C ARG A 62 13.53 -9.14 -5.44
N LEU A 63 14.19 -10.20 -4.99
CA LEU A 63 13.59 -11.19 -4.09
C LEU A 63 13.22 -10.60 -2.73
N SER A 64 14.07 -9.71 -2.18
CA SER A 64 13.74 -8.99 -0.95
C SER A 64 12.50 -8.09 -1.12
N PHE A 65 12.39 -7.37 -2.25
CA PHE A 65 11.21 -6.54 -2.53
C PHE A 65 9.93 -7.38 -2.64
N LEU A 66 9.99 -8.52 -3.34
CA LEU A 66 8.84 -9.43 -3.44
C LEU A 66 8.47 -10.04 -2.08
N SER A 67 9.45 -10.37 -1.25
CA SER A 67 9.22 -10.81 0.14
C SER A 67 8.58 -9.72 1.00
N ASP A 68 9.03 -8.47 0.86
CA ASP A 68 8.43 -7.33 1.56
C ASP A 68 6.96 -7.12 1.11
N MET A 69 6.67 -7.29 -0.20
CA MET A 69 5.32 -7.22 -0.73
C MET A 69 4.41 -8.31 -0.13
N ASP A 70 4.90 -9.52 -0.03
CA ASP A 70 4.21 -10.65 0.61
C ASP A 70 3.91 -10.34 2.09
N GLN A 71 4.90 -9.87 2.84
CA GLN A 71 4.73 -9.48 4.25
C GLN A 71 3.68 -8.37 4.43
N LEU A 72 3.71 -7.34 3.59
CA LEU A 72 2.72 -6.27 3.63
C LEU A 72 1.33 -6.82 3.29
N GLY A 73 1.24 -7.69 2.29
CA GLY A 73 0.00 -8.37 1.91
C GLY A 73 -0.59 -9.16 3.08
N GLU A 74 0.21 -9.96 3.76
CA GLU A 74 -0.23 -10.74 4.92
C GLU A 74 -0.65 -9.84 6.09
N ALA A 75 0.09 -8.77 6.36
CA ALA A 75 -0.26 -7.82 7.42
C ALA A 75 -1.60 -7.12 7.15
N VAL A 76 -1.84 -6.68 5.91
CA VAL A 76 -3.11 -6.09 5.49
C VAL A 76 -4.24 -7.12 5.61
N GLU A 77 -4.04 -8.34 5.14
CA GLU A 77 -5.02 -9.41 5.23
C GLU A 77 -5.43 -9.67 6.68
N ARG A 78 -4.47 -9.85 7.58
CA ARG A 78 -4.73 -10.13 9.01
C ARG A 78 -5.47 -8.98 9.68
N ALA A 79 -5.05 -7.73 9.42
CA ALA A 79 -5.68 -6.55 9.98
C ALA A 79 -7.11 -6.37 9.47
N CYS A 80 -7.32 -6.42 8.16
CA CYS A 80 -8.63 -6.23 7.53
C CYS A 80 -9.62 -7.34 7.93
N ARG A 81 -9.18 -8.59 7.97
CA ARG A 81 -10.01 -9.74 8.38
C ARG A 81 -10.56 -9.59 9.81
N ARG A 82 -9.78 -8.97 10.71
CA ARG A 82 -10.26 -8.71 12.07
C ARG A 82 -11.19 -7.51 12.16
N MET A 83 -11.02 -6.53 11.27
CA MET A 83 -11.78 -5.26 11.34
C MET A 83 -13.08 -5.29 10.55
N ASP A 84 -13.17 -6.14 9.52
CA ASP A 84 -14.35 -6.25 8.66
C ASP A 84 -14.63 -7.71 8.29
N PRO A 85 -15.76 -8.28 8.74
CA PRO A 85 -16.13 -9.67 8.44
C PRO A 85 -16.41 -9.89 6.94
N ALA A 86 -16.62 -8.83 6.16
CA ALA A 86 -16.80 -8.92 4.71
C ALA A 86 -15.48 -8.98 3.93
N PHE A 87 -14.33 -8.93 4.60
CA PHE A 87 -13.03 -9.09 3.96
C PHE A 87 -12.95 -10.44 3.22
N LEU A 88 -12.44 -10.42 1.99
CA LEU A 88 -12.30 -11.61 1.14
C LEU A 88 -10.83 -12.01 0.92
N ARG A 89 -10.02 -11.08 0.40
CA ARG A 89 -8.62 -11.34 0.00
C ARG A 89 -7.85 -10.04 -0.21
N VAL A 90 -6.55 -10.15 -0.44
CA VAL A 90 -5.74 -9.08 -1.02
C VAL A 90 -5.42 -9.37 -2.48
N ASN A 91 -5.39 -8.33 -3.31
CA ASN A 91 -4.77 -8.37 -4.62
C ASN A 91 -3.41 -7.65 -4.56
N LEU A 92 -2.40 -8.23 -5.17
CA LEU A 92 -1.04 -7.71 -5.22
C LEU A 92 -0.69 -7.34 -6.66
N GLU A 93 -0.22 -6.11 -6.89
CA GLU A 93 0.07 -5.61 -8.23
C GLU A 93 1.35 -4.77 -8.24
N ILE A 94 2.21 -5.01 -9.23
CA ILE A 94 3.34 -4.12 -9.55
C ILE A 94 3.06 -3.53 -10.92
N LEU A 95 2.75 -2.25 -10.98
CA LEU A 95 2.38 -1.54 -12.21
C LEU A 95 3.48 -0.52 -12.59
N GLY A 96 3.34 0.76 -12.25
CA GLY A 96 4.35 1.78 -12.53
C GLY A 96 4.15 2.52 -13.85
N ASN A 97 2.99 2.37 -14.50
CA ASN A 97 2.71 3.02 -15.78
C ASN A 97 2.46 4.53 -15.64
N LYS A 98 1.96 4.97 -14.49
CA LYS A 98 1.66 6.37 -14.21
C LYS A 98 2.81 7.03 -13.45
N ASP A 99 3.20 6.42 -12.35
CA ASP A 99 4.26 6.93 -11.48
C ASP A 99 5.53 6.09 -11.70
N PRO A 100 6.58 6.66 -12.33
CA PRO A 100 7.72 5.89 -12.83
C PRO A 100 8.75 5.59 -11.74
N PHE A 101 8.32 5.01 -10.64
CA PHE A 101 9.16 4.42 -9.61
C PHE A 101 8.61 3.06 -9.21
N LEU A 102 9.48 2.15 -8.81
CA LEU A 102 9.05 0.81 -8.42
C LEU A 102 8.22 0.86 -7.14
N HIS A 103 6.99 0.41 -7.23
CA HIS A 103 6.08 0.24 -6.10
C HIS A 103 5.12 -0.92 -6.35
N ALA A 104 4.60 -1.48 -5.27
CA ALA A 104 3.59 -2.54 -5.31
C ALA A 104 2.34 -2.11 -4.56
N HIS A 105 1.18 -2.36 -5.17
CA HIS A 105 -0.12 -2.11 -4.58
C HIS A 105 -0.62 -3.33 -3.83
N VAL A 106 -1.15 -3.14 -2.63
CA VAL A 106 -1.80 -4.15 -1.81
C VAL A 106 -3.25 -3.72 -1.61
N TRP A 107 -4.17 -4.35 -2.34
CA TRP A 107 -5.58 -4.03 -2.35
C TRP A 107 -6.39 -5.04 -1.55
N PRO A 108 -6.93 -4.69 -0.37
CA PRO A 108 -7.94 -5.52 0.27
C PRO A 108 -9.23 -5.49 -0.57
N ARG A 109 -9.88 -6.66 -0.69
CA ARG A 109 -11.14 -6.80 -1.42
C ARG A 109 -12.22 -7.29 -0.47
N PHE A 110 -13.43 -6.80 -0.67
CA PHE A 110 -14.53 -6.99 0.27
C PHE A 110 -15.82 -7.46 -0.42
N GLY A 111 -16.64 -8.24 0.30
CA GLY A 111 -17.90 -8.74 -0.19
C GLY A 111 -18.98 -7.66 -0.42
N TRP A 112 -18.82 -6.46 0.16
CA TRP A 112 -19.72 -5.33 -0.05
C TRP A 112 -19.39 -4.47 -1.27
N GLU A 113 -18.31 -4.76 -1.99
CA GLU A 113 -17.99 -4.04 -3.22
C GLU A 113 -19.10 -4.21 -4.26
N PRO A 114 -19.37 -3.19 -5.13
CA PRO A 114 -20.30 -3.34 -6.25
C PRO A 114 -19.93 -4.56 -7.09
N ALA A 115 -20.93 -5.35 -7.51
CA ALA A 115 -20.69 -6.63 -8.16
C ALA A 115 -19.83 -6.55 -9.44
N ASP A 116 -19.98 -5.48 -10.21
CA ASP A 116 -19.18 -5.19 -11.39
C ASP A 116 -17.72 -4.83 -11.06
N ALA A 117 -17.50 -4.15 -9.94
CA ALA A 117 -16.18 -3.78 -9.47
C ALA A 117 -15.47 -4.95 -8.76
N ALA A 118 -16.22 -5.79 -8.02
CA ALA A 118 -15.66 -6.92 -7.26
C ALA A 118 -14.95 -7.95 -8.14
N CYS A 119 -15.41 -8.13 -9.39
CA CYS A 119 -14.82 -9.07 -10.35
C CYS A 119 -13.70 -8.46 -11.21
N ALA A 120 -13.41 -7.17 -11.03
CA ALA A 120 -12.49 -6.41 -11.87
C ALA A 120 -11.25 -5.94 -11.10
N PRO A 121 -10.16 -5.63 -11.81
CA PRO A 121 -9.04 -4.92 -11.21
C PRO A 121 -9.48 -3.58 -10.61
N VAL A 122 -8.85 -3.19 -9.49
CA VAL A 122 -9.21 -1.97 -8.76
C VAL A 122 -9.12 -0.71 -9.63
N TRP A 123 -8.22 -0.69 -10.63
CA TRP A 123 -8.04 0.41 -11.56
C TRP A 123 -9.27 0.72 -12.44
N LEU A 124 -10.24 -0.20 -12.51
CA LEU A 124 -11.50 -0.01 -13.23
C LEU A 124 -12.60 0.60 -12.35
N TYR A 125 -12.32 0.90 -11.10
CA TYR A 125 -13.23 1.69 -10.29
C TYR A 125 -13.47 3.07 -10.90
N PRO A 126 -14.68 3.65 -10.78
CA PRO A 126 -14.99 4.99 -11.27
C PRO A 126 -13.98 6.02 -10.75
N ARG A 127 -13.62 6.98 -11.62
CA ARG A 127 -12.56 7.97 -11.32
C ARG A 127 -12.90 8.86 -10.12
N ASP A 128 -14.16 9.11 -9.86
CA ASP A 128 -14.63 9.90 -8.72
C ASP A 128 -14.21 9.27 -7.37
N ARG A 129 -14.15 7.93 -7.29
CA ARG A 129 -13.67 7.24 -6.07
C ARG A 129 -12.26 7.64 -5.68
N TRP A 130 -11.42 7.94 -6.65
CA TRP A 130 -10.02 8.30 -6.43
C TRP A 130 -9.82 9.74 -5.94
N SER A 131 -10.77 10.62 -6.19
CA SER A 131 -10.71 12.05 -5.84
C SER A 131 -11.73 12.47 -4.78
N ASP A 132 -12.62 11.59 -4.38
CA ASP A 132 -13.65 11.90 -3.38
C ASP A 132 -13.03 12.07 -1.99
N GLU A 133 -13.24 13.25 -1.40
CA GLU A 133 -12.72 13.61 -0.07
C GLU A 133 -13.16 12.63 1.03
N GLN A 134 -14.33 11.99 0.89
CA GLN A 134 -14.79 11.01 1.86
C GLN A 134 -13.85 9.80 1.98
N PHE A 135 -13.07 9.49 0.93
CA PHE A 135 -12.13 8.38 0.92
C PHE A 135 -10.68 8.80 1.18
N ARG A 136 -10.43 10.08 1.36
CA ARG A 136 -9.08 10.56 1.67
C ARG A 136 -8.59 10.01 3.00
N LEU A 137 -7.31 9.61 3.03
CA LEU A 137 -6.65 9.20 4.26
C LEU A 137 -6.72 10.32 5.31
N GLY A 138 -7.14 9.97 6.51
CA GLY A 138 -7.26 10.90 7.63
C GLY A 138 -7.35 10.18 8.98
N PRO A 139 -7.57 10.93 10.08
CA PRO A 139 -7.57 10.40 11.46
C PRO A 139 -8.51 9.21 11.69
N ARG A 140 -9.63 9.13 10.96
CA ARG A 140 -10.54 7.98 11.02
C ARG A 140 -9.90 6.65 10.64
N HIS A 141 -8.74 6.68 9.97
CA HIS A 141 -8.00 5.48 9.57
C HIS A 141 -6.85 5.12 10.54
N ASP A 142 -6.69 5.85 11.66
CA ASP A 142 -5.59 5.61 12.60
C ASP A 142 -5.64 4.22 13.24
N ALA A 143 -6.85 3.72 13.55
CA ALA A 143 -7.01 2.36 14.08
C ALA A 143 -6.53 1.31 13.07
N LEU A 144 -6.84 1.50 11.79
CA LEU A 144 -6.41 0.62 10.70
C LEU A 144 -4.90 0.69 10.49
N ARG A 145 -4.31 1.89 10.51
CA ARG A 145 -2.86 2.09 10.45
C ARG A 145 -2.15 1.31 11.56
N LYS A 146 -2.63 1.45 12.80
CA LYS A 146 -2.09 0.73 13.97
C LYS A 146 -2.21 -0.78 13.82
N ALA A 147 -3.35 -1.26 13.33
CA ALA A 147 -3.58 -2.68 13.13
C ALA A 147 -2.61 -3.28 12.12
N ILE A 148 -2.44 -2.65 10.95
CA ILE A 148 -1.49 -3.11 9.92
C ILE A 148 -0.05 -3.04 10.44
N THR A 149 0.32 -1.95 11.09
CA THR A 149 1.66 -1.78 11.68
C THR A 149 1.98 -2.87 12.71
N SER A 150 1.02 -3.19 13.58
CA SER A 150 1.19 -4.26 14.58
C SER A 150 1.37 -5.63 13.94
N GLU A 151 0.66 -5.91 12.85
CA GLU A 151 0.85 -7.17 12.11
C GLU A 151 2.23 -7.24 11.43
N LEU A 152 2.69 -6.14 10.82
CA LEU A 152 4.05 -6.06 10.28
C LEU A 152 5.11 -6.35 11.35
N ASP A 153 4.93 -5.79 12.55
CA ASP A 153 5.86 -6.03 13.67
C ASP A 153 5.87 -7.49 14.11
N ARG A 154 4.69 -8.15 14.16
CA ARG A 154 4.58 -9.58 14.49
C ARG A 154 5.24 -10.49 13.46
N LEU A 155 5.08 -10.19 12.17
CA LEU A 155 5.66 -11.00 11.09
C LEU A 155 7.19 -10.88 11.03
N ARG A 156 7.77 -9.86 11.67
CA ARG A 156 9.22 -9.60 11.70
C ARG A 156 9.87 -9.97 13.03
N ALA A 157 9.08 -10.33 14.02
CA ALA A 157 9.57 -10.86 15.28
C ALA A 157 10.00 -12.34 15.16
#